data_9a912ca3174c3970c84eeed8c627abc2
#
_entry.id   9a912ca3174c3970c84eeed8c627abc2
#
_cell.length_a   1.000
_cell.length_b   1.000
_cell.length_c   1.000
_cell.angle_alpha   90.00
_cell.angle_beta   90.00
_cell.angle_gamma   90.00
#
_symmetry.space_group_name_H-M   'P 1'
#
loop_
_entity.id
_entity.type
_entity.pdbx_description
1 polymer ?
#
loop_
_entity_poly.entity_id
_entity_poly.type
_entity_poly.pdbx_seq_one_letter_code
_entity_poly.pdbx_strand_id
1 'polypeptide(L)'
;MSQLAPPTSDEEIPAYIAALGLPGIIDLHVHFMPERVQQKVWGFFDRLPEMGAPAWPIAYRYSDDERVQILRKLNVRAFSALNYAHRPGMAQVLNDYSRDFAALYEGAIHSATFYPESGVEDQVGQVLADGAQIFKVHVQVGAFSPLDPQLDTSWQLIAQARTPVVIHCGSGPHGGEYTGPEPIVELVERHPDLVLVIAHMGMPEYDEFAQLARQAPNVYLDTTMVGTDFIGQNFGAMPEDYLDTAAELKDKIVLGTDFPTIPYSYSHQLEALHNWGLGADWMRSVLWHNPRRLRADVKVSRAAAE
;
A
#
# COMPACT_ATOMS: atom_id res chain seq x y z
N MET A 1 -11.24 32.92 -4.33
CA MET A 1 -10.26 32.07 -3.67
C MET A 1 -9.29 31.64 -4.76
N SER A 2 -7.97 31.80 -4.59
CA SER A 2 -7.02 31.29 -5.57
C SER A 2 -7.17 29.76 -5.65
N GLN A 3 -7.21 29.23 -6.85
CA GLN A 3 -7.27 27.79 -7.05
C GLN A 3 -5.99 27.17 -6.46
N LEU A 4 -6.13 26.15 -5.61
CA LEU A 4 -4.99 25.43 -5.03
C LEU A 4 -4.18 24.81 -6.18
N ALA A 5 -2.88 25.11 -6.27
CA ALA A 5 -2.00 24.51 -7.26
C ALA A 5 -1.43 23.18 -6.72
N PRO A 6 -1.19 22.17 -7.58
CA PRO A 6 -0.51 20.94 -7.19
C PRO A 6 0.95 21.22 -6.80
N PRO A 7 1.57 20.35 -5.96
CA PRO A 7 3.01 20.42 -5.71
C PRO A 7 3.76 19.85 -6.92
N THR A 8 4.69 20.62 -7.48
CA THR A 8 5.52 20.23 -8.62
C THR A 8 6.93 19.76 -8.18
N SER A 9 7.26 19.95 -6.91
CA SER A 9 8.47 19.44 -6.28
C SER A 9 8.20 18.97 -4.84
N ASP A 10 9.10 18.17 -4.31
CA ASP A 10 9.00 17.63 -2.95
C ASP A 10 9.00 18.76 -1.89
N GLU A 11 9.72 19.86 -2.13
CA GLU A 11 9.79 21.01 -1.24
C GLU A 11 8.45 21.75 -1.12
N GLU A 12 7.57 21.64 -2.11
CA GLU A 12 6.27 22.30 -2.12
C GLU A 12 5.19 21.51 -1.36
N ILE A 13 5.42 20.21 -1.07
CA ILE A 13 4.44 19.34 -0.43
C ILE A 13 3.96 19.88 0.92
N PRO A 14 4.82 20.34 1.85
CA PRO A 14 4.35 20.87 3.13
C PRO A 14 3.41 22.07 3.00
N ALA A 15 3.69 22.97 2.05
CA ALA A 15 2.83 24.13 1.78
C ALA A 15 1.48 23.71 1.16
N TYR A 16 1.51 22.74 0.25
CA TYR A 16 0.30 22.16 -0.34
C TYR A 16 -0.60 21.50 0.71
N ILE A 17 -0.02 20.68 1.61
CA ILE A 17 -0.74 20.02 2.71
C ILE A 17 -1.37 21.09 3.65
N ALA A 18 -0.62 22.14 3.99
CA ALA A 18 -1.12 23.24 4.80
C ALA A 18 -2.27 23.98 4.12
N ALA A 19 -2.21 24.21 2.81
CA ALA A 19 -3.27 24.84 2.03
C ALA A 19 -4.54 23.96 1.95
N LEU A 20 -4.40 22.62 2.02
CA LEU A 20 -5.53 21.70 2.21
C LEU A 20 -6.11 21.74 3.63
N GLY A 21 -5.46 22.42 4.59
CA GLY A 21 -5.88 22.44 5.99
C GLY A 21 -5.59 21.14 6.73
N LEU A 22 -4.64 20.33 6.25
CA LEU A 22 -4.26 19.05 6.85
C LEU A 22 -3.06 19.20 7.79
N PRO A 23 -2.98 18.43 8.88
CA PRO A 23 -1.81 18.41 9.77
C PRO A 23 -0.61 17.67 9.18
N GLY A 24 -0.81 16.93 8.09
CA GLY A 24 0.14 16.08 7.40
C GLY A 24 -0.58 15.09 6.51
N ILE A 25 0.15 14.07 6.03
CA ILE A 25 -0.40 12.94 5.28
C ILE A 25 -0.05 11.61 5.94
N ILE A 26 -0.81 10.57 5.61
CA ILE A 26 -0.60 9.19 6.04
C ILE A 26 -0.48 8.34 4.78
N ASP A 27 0.68 7.69 4.62
CA ASP A 27 0.97 6.84 3.47
C ASP A 27 0.98 5.36 3.89
N LEU A 28 0.02 4.60 3.39
CA LEU A 28 -0.17 3.20 3.76
C LEU A 28 0.59 2.21 2.86
N HIS A 29 1.27 2.70 1.81
CA HIS A 29 2.03 1.85 0.91
C HIS A 29 3.45 2.38 0.73
N VAL A 30 4.25 2.21 1.77
CA VAL A 30 5.67 2.58 1.83
C VAL A 30 6.47 1.34 2.19
N HIS A 31 7.64 1.17 1.57
CA HIS A 31 8.51 0.02 1.77
C HIS A 31 9.78 0.39 2.54
N PHE A 32 10.01 -0.34 3.63
CA PHE A 32 11.29 -0.42 4.32
C PHE A 32 11.61 -1.89 4.56
N MET A 33 12.79 -2.31 4.25
CA MET A 33 13.18 -3.72 4.31
C MET A 33 14.66 -3.88 4.69
N PRO A 34 15.08 -5.05 5.21
CA PRO A 34 16.49 -5.29 5.53
C PRO A 34 17.40 -4.92 4.36
N GLU A 35 18.53 -4.27 4.62
CA GLU A 35 19.43 -3.73 3.58
C GLU A 35 19.79 -4.76 2.49
N ARG A 36 20.08 -6.01 2.86
CA ARG A 36 20.36 -7.08 1.87
C ARG A 36 19.18 -7.35 0.94
N VAL A 37 17.94 -7.21 1.44
CA VAL A 37 16.72 -7.39 0.62
C VAL A 37 16.56 -6.17 -0.27
N GLN A 38 16.71 -4.97 0.28
CA GLN A 38 16.63 -3.71 -0.45
C GLN A 38 17.61 -3.66 -1.62
N GLN A 39 18.86 -4.06 -1.42
CA GLN A 39 19.86 -4.12 -2.49
C GLN A 39 19.48 -5.09 -3.62
N LYS A 40 18.86 -6.21 -3.27
CA LYS A 40 18.37 -7.17 -4.28
C LYS A 40 17.18 -6.61 -5.07
N VAL A 41 16.27 -5.92 -4.38
CA VAL A 41 15.12 -5.26 -5.03
C VAL A 41 15.64 -4.18 -5.99
N TRP A 42 16.54 -3.32 -5.57
CA TRP A 42 17.11 -2.30 -6.45
C TRP A 42 17.87 -2.92 -7.63
N GLY A 43 18.66 -3.97 -7.41
CA GLY A 43 19.34 -4.68 -8.47
C GLY A 43 18.41 -5.42 -9.45
N PHE A 44 17.19 -5.76 -9.03
CA PHE A 44 16.16 -6.25 -9.96
C PHE A 44 15.68 -5.11 -10.87
N PHE A 45 15.31 -3.96 -10.31
CA PHE A 45 14.85 -2.79 -11.07
C PHE A 45 15.93 -2.26 -12.04
N ASP A 46 17.22 -2.30 -11.65
CA ASP A 46 18.33 -1.90 -12.53
C ASP A 46 18.42 -2.76 -13.80
N ARG A 47 18.00 -4.02 -13.72
CA ARG A 47 18.07 -4.98 -14.83
C ARG A 47 16.80 -5.03 -15.70
N LEU A 48 15.75 -4.27 -15.35
CA LEU A 48 14.52 -4.27 -16.14
C LEU A 48 14.75 -4.00 -17.64
N PRO A 49 15.62 -3.05 -18.07
CA PRO A 49 15.91 -2.86 -19.50
C PRO A 49 16.52 -4.08 -20.18
N GLU A 50 17.37 -4.85 -19.47
CA GLU A 50 17.96 -6.09 -19.99
C GLU A 50 16.90 -7.20 -20.19
N MET A 51 15.78 -7.09 -19.46
CA MET A 51 14.63 -8.00 -19.54
C MET A 51 13.56 -7.51 -20.54
N GLY A 52 13.83 -6.41 -21.26
CA GLY A 52 12.91 -5.83 -22.24
C GLY A 52 11.80 -4.97 -21.62
N ALA A 53 11.88 -4.65 -20.33
CA ALA A 53 10.96 -3.77 -19.64
C ALA A 53 11.47 -2.31 -19.62
N PRO A 54 10.60 -1.31 -19.39
CA PRO A 54 11.00 0.07 -19.27
C PRO A 54 12.03 0.29 -18.16
N ALA A 55 12.94 1.26 -18.36
CA ALA A 55 13.88 1.67 -17.32
C ALA A 55 13.15 2.22 -16.09
N TRP A 56 13.63 1.84 -14.90
CA TRP A 56 13.04 2.23 -13.63
C TRP A 56 14.07 2.93 -12.73
N PRO A 57 14.34 4.22 -12.97
CA PRO A 57 15.35 4.98 -12.23
C PRO A 57 14.84 5.31 -10.83
N ILE A 58 15.11 4.46 -9.85
CA ILE A 58 14.65 4.67 -8.47
C ILE A 58 15.17 6.00 -7.92
N ALA A 59 14.24 6.89 -7.52
CA ALA A 59 14.55 8.25 -7.10
C ALA A 59 15.14 8.34 -5.67
N TYR A 60 14.80 7.40 -4.78
CA TYR A 60 15.12 7.50 -3.34
C TYR A 60 16.05 6.36 -2.88
N ARG A 61 17.22 6.23 -3.51
CA ARG A 61 18.27 5.27 -3.12
C ARG A 61 19.12 5.82 -1.97
N TYR A 62 18.56 5.83 -0.80
CA TYR A 62 19.16 6.35 0.43
C TYR A 62 19.11 5.30 1.54
N SER A 63 19.83 5.54 2.64
CA SER A 63 19.69 4.75 3.87
C SER A 63 18.29 4.89 4.50
N ASP A 64 17.93 4.01 5.42
CA ASP A 64 16.67 4.07 6.14
C ASP A 64 16.50 5.41 6.87
N ASP A 65 17.55 5.88 7.56
CA ASP A 65 17.55 7.16 8.26
C ASP A 65 17.27 8.33 7.31
N GLU A 66 17.95 8.39 6.17
CA GLU A 66 17.73 9.45 5.19
C GLU A 66 16.33 9.40 4.61
N ARG A 67 15.82 8.21 4.28
CA ARG A 67 14.45 8.03 3.76
C ARG A 67 13.39 8.46 4.78
N VAL A 68 13.56 8.12 6.05
CA VAL A 68 12.68 8.59 7.13
C VAL A 68 12.76 10.11 7.27
N GLN A 69 13.94 10.71 7.18
CA GLN A 69 14.08 12.17 7.21
C GLN A 69 13.41 12.83 6.00
N ILE A 70 13.47 12.22 4.82
CA ILE A 70 12.74 12.69 3.63
C ILE A 70 11.25 12.69 3.93
N LEU A 71 10.65 11.55 4.35
CA LEU A 71 9.23 11.47 4.66
C LEU A 71 8.79 12.51 5.70
N ARG A 72 9.60 12.75 6.73
CA ARG A 72 9.33 13.81 7.73
C ARG A 72 9.34 15.21 7.12
N LYS A 73 10.29 15.52 6.24
CA LYS A 73 10.36 16.80 5.52
C LYS A 73 9.14 17.00 4.61
N LEU A 74 8.63 15.94 4.01
CA LEU A 74 7.41 15.93 3.19
C LEU A 74 6.12 16.05 4.04
N ASN A 75 6.24 16.16 5.37
CA ASN A 75 5.13 16.19 6.31
C ASN A 75 4.28 14.89 6.31
N VAL A 76 4.90 13.73 6.02
CA VAL A 76 4.30 12.41 6.20
C VAL A 76 4.33 12.08 7.69
N ARG A 77 3.16 12.05 8.33
CA ARG A 77 3.01 11.86 9.78
C ARG A 77 2.96 10.41 10.20
N ALA A 78 2.53 9.54 9.30
CA ALA A 78 2.60 8.12 9.49
C ALA A 78 2.78 7.43 8.14
N PHE A 79 3.57 6.37 8.13
CA PHE A 79 3.89 5.60 6.94
C PHE A 79 4.09 4.13 7.31
N SER A 80 3.70 3.23 6.41
CA SER A 80 3.95 1.80 6.59
C SER A 80 5.42 1.45 6.35
N ALA A 81 5.84 0.29 6.84
CA ALA A 81 7.14 -0.31 6.54
C ALA A 81 6.91 -1.68 5.90
N LEU A 82 6.22 -1.69 4.75
CA LEU A 82 5.74 -2.90 4.11
C LEU A 82 6.90 -3.78 3.63
N ASN A 83 6.78 -5.05 3.93
CA ASN A 83 7.60 -6.13 3.42
C ASN A 83 6.69 -7.24 2.89
N TYR A 84 7.19 -8.07 1.99
CA TYR A 84 6.43 -9.23 1.52
C TYR A 84 7.34 -10.45 1.40
N ALA A 85 6.92 -11.57 1.99
CA ALA A 85 7.59 -12.84 1.86
C ALA A 85 7.25 -13.48 0.50
N HIS A 86 8.24 -14.06 -0.14
CA HIS A 86 8.09 -14.73 -1.44
C HIS A 86 8.66 -16.16 -1.44
N ARG A 87 8.94 -16.69 -0.26
CA ARG A 87 9.39 -18.07 -0.05
C ARG A 87 9.27 -18.45 1.43
N PRO A 88 9.22 -19.75 1.75
CA PRO A 88 9.21 -20.23 3.13
C PRO A 88 10.39 -19.71 3.96
N GLY A 89 10.15 -19.47 5.25
CA GLY A 89 11.13 -19.00 6.23
C GLY A 89 11.55 -17.55 6.09
N MET A 90 10.93 -16.79 5.19
CA MET A 90 11.29 -15.38 4.99
C MET A 90 10.48 -14.43 5.87
N ALA A 91 9.23 -14.76 6.14
CA ALA A 91 8.30 -13.88 6.84
C ALA A 91 8.82 -13.47 8.23
N GLN A 92 9.35 -14.40 9.01
CA GLN A 92 9.87 -14.10 10.36
C GLN A 92 10.94 -13.02 10.35
N VAL A 93 11.94 -13.12 9.47
CA VAL A 93 13.04 -12.14 9.39
C VAL A 93 12.52 -10.75 8.98
N LEU A 94 11.55 -10.70 8.09
CA LEU A 94 10.94 -9.45 7.64
C LEU A 94 10.06 -8.81 8.73
N ASN A 95 9.33 -9.63 9.48
CA ASN A 95 8.49 -9.19 10.60
C ASN A 95 9.33 -8.65 11.76
N ASP A 96 10.43 -9.33 12.12
CA ASP A 96 11.37 -8.85 13.13
C ASP A 96 11.96 -7.49 12.75
N TYR A 97 12.41 -7.34 11.51
CA TYR A 97 12.89 -6.05 11.01
C TYR A 97 11.81 -4.95 11.09
N SER A 98 10.58 -5.23 10.62
CA SER A 98 9.49 -4.23 10.63
C SER A 98 9.09 -3.82 12.04
N ARG A 99 9.08 -4.76 12.99
CA ARG A 99 8.84 -4.46 14.41
C ARG A 99 9.90 -3.52 14.96
N ASP A 100 11.17 -3.87 14.77
CA ASP A 100 12.31 -3.11 15.29
C ASP A 100 12.39 -1.74 14.61
N PHE A 101 12.12 -1.66 13.32
CA PHE A 101 12.02 -0.42 12.57
C PHE A 101 10.91 0.50 13.13
N ALA A 102 9.72 -0.04 13.37
CA ALA A 102 8.60 0.74 13.92
C ALA A 102 8.86 1.20 15.36
N ALA A 103 9.65 0.45 16.15
CA ALA A 103 10.07 0.86 17.48
C ALA A 103 11.12 1.99 17.43
N LEU A 104 11.96 2.03 16.40
CA LEU A 104 13.03 3.02 16.24
C LEU A 104 12.54 4.35 15.66
N TYR A 105 11.59 4.32 14.72
CA TYR A 105 11.18 5.50 13.98
C TYR A 105 9.74 5.91 14.29
N GLU A 106 9.59 7.06 14.94
CA GLU A 106 8.27 7.68 15.17
C GLU A 106 7.56 7.93 13.84
N GLY A 107 6.28 7.56 13.76
CA GLY A 107 5.45 7.64 12.56
C GLY A 107 5.47 6.35 11.72
N ALA A 108 6.45 5.47 11.90
CA ALA A 108 6.45 4.16 11.25
C ALA A 108 5.32 3.27 11.82
N ILE A 109 4.55 2.68 10.93
CA ILE A 109 3.47 1.75 11.25
C ILE A 109 4.07 0.34 11.29
N HIS A 110 3.93 -0.35 12.43
CA HIS A 110 4.39 -1.74 12.55
C HIS A 110 3.69 -2.60 11.50
N SER A 111 4.44 -2.99 10.49
CA SER A 111 3.98 -3.77 9.36
C SER A 111 4.38 -5.23 9.51
N ALA A 112 3.61 -6.14 8.90
CA ALA A 112 3.92 -7.56 8.91
C ALA A 112 3.62 -8.21 7.54
N THR A 113 4.09 -9.43 7.36
CA THR A 113 3.83 -10.27 6.20
C THR A 113 3.76 -11.73 6.60
N PHE A 114 3.29 -12.57 5.70
CA PHE A 114 3.27 -14.03 5.87
C PHE A 114 3.45 -14.73 4.53
N TYR A 115 3.65 -16.04 4.58
CA TYR A 115 3.78 -16.92 3.41
C TYR A 115 3.07 -18.25 3.71
N PRO A 116 2.43 -18.91 2.72
CA PRO A 116 1.82 -20.24 2.94
C PRO A 116 2.92 -21.26 3.24
N GLU A 117 3.07 -21.56 4.52
CA GLU A 117 4.02 -22.55 5.05
C GLU A 117 3.50 -23.15 6.35
N SER A 118 4.08 -24.27 6.77
CA SER A 118 3.67 -24.94 8.02
C SER A 118 3.84 -23.99 9.22
N GLY A 119 2.79 -23.82 10.03
CA GLY A 119 2.79 -22.96 11.21
C GLY A 119 2.60 -21.47 10.89
N VAL A 120 2.13 -21.12 9.69
CA VAL A 120 1.86 -19.73 9.32
C VAL A 120 0.82 -19.07 10.24
N GLU A 121 -0.17 -19.83 10.70
CA GLU A 121 -1.20 -19.36 11.64
C GLU A 121 -0.60 -18.93 12.99
N ASP A 122 0.38 -19.68 13.52
CA ASP A 122 1.09 -19.33 14.74
C ASP A 122 1.95 -18.08 14.54
N GLN A 123 2.62 -17.96 13.39
CA GLN A 123 3.40 -16.77 13.02
C GLN A 123 2.51 -15.52 12.94
N VAL A 124 1.35 -15.63 12.27
CA VAL A 124 0.38 -14.54 12.16
C VAL A 124 -0.18 -14.17 13.54
N GLY A 125 -0.55 -15.16 14.36
CA GLY A 125 -1.00 -14.94 15.73
C GLY A 125 0.04 -14.19 16.56
N GLN A 126 1.31 -14.57 16.45
CA GLN A 126 2.41 -13.93 17.18
C GLN A 126 2.61 -12.47 16.74
N VAL A 127 2.69 -12.18 15.45
CA VAL A 127 2.89 -10.77 14.99
C VAL A 127 1.71 -9.87 15.30
N LEU A 128 0.49 -10.42 15.35
CA LEU A 128 -0.68 -9.68 15.83
C LEU A 128 -0.56 -9.36 17.34
N ALA A 129 -0.13 -10.33 18.15
CA ALA A 129 0.13 -10.13 19.57
C ALA A 129 1.26 -9.12 19.82
N ASP A 130 2.30 -9.12 18.98
CA ASP A 130 3.42 -8.17 19.02
C ASP A 130 3.02 -6.76 18.55
N GLY A 131 1.79 -6.59 18.09
CA GLY A 131 1.25 -5.28 17.77
C GLY A 131 1.33 -4.88 16.31
N ALA A 132 1.46 -5.80 15.34
CA ALA A 132 1.38 -5.47 13.92
C ALA A 132 0.06 -4.71 13.59
N GLN A 133 0.17 -3.62 12.85
CA GLN A 133 -0.93 -2.69 12.55
C GLN A 133 -1.39 -2.74 11.10
N ILE A 134 -0.61 -3.37 10.23
CA ILE A 134 -0.88 -3.54 8.82
C ILE A 134 -0.11 -4.74 8.28
N PHE A 135 -0.70 -5.49 7.37
CA PHE A 135 -0.01 -6.57 6.65
C PHE A 135 0.23 -6.17 5.19
N LYS A 136 1.24 -6.80 4.58
CA LYS A 136 1.46 -6.78 3.13
C LYS A 136 1.54 -8.19 2.58
N VAL A 137 0.82 -8.40 1.48
CA VAL A 137 0.89 -9.60 0.65
C VAL A 137 1.12 -9.19 -0.81
N HIS A 138 1.97 -9.90 -1.51
CA HIS A 138 2.22 -9.69 -2.93
C HIS A 138 2.01 -11.00 -3.68
N VAL A 139 0.83 -11.17 -4.25
CA VAL A 139 0.39 -12.44 -4.86
C VAL A 139 1.31 -12.87 -6.00
N GLN A 140 1.67 -11.94 -6.91
CA GLN A 140 2.53 -12.24 -8.04
C GLN A 140 3.95 -12.64 -7.62
N VAL A 141 4.61 -11.84 -6.79
CA VAL A 141 6.00 -12.08 -6.37
C VAL A 141 6.09 -13.27 -5.42
N GLY A 142 5.08 -13.44 -4.57
CA GLY A 142 4.94 -14.59 -3.68
C GLY A 142 4.63 -15.89 -4.42
N ALA A 143 4.04 -15.80 -5.62
CA ALA A 143 3.65 -16.92 -6.47
C ALA A 143 2.80 -17.95 -5.72
N PHE A 144 1.83 -17.48 -4.92
CA PHE A 144 0.91 -18.34 -4.19
C PHE A 144 -0.54 -17.85 -4.29
N SER A 145 -1.46 -18.78 -4.17
CA SER A 145 -2.90 -18.46 -4.12
C SER A 145 -3.27 -17.79 -2.79
N PRO A 146 -3.97 -16.66 -2.79
CA PRO A 146 -4.55 -16.14 -1.56
C PRO A 146 -5.58 -17.08 -0.93
N LEU A 147 -6.04 -18.07 -1.71
CA LEU A 147 -6.98 -19.12 -1.29
C LEU A 147 -6.26 -20.41 -0.88
N ASP A 148 -4.94 -20.42 -0.71
CA ASP A 148 -4.21 -21.59 -0.21
C ASP A 148 -4.81 -22.01 1.14
N PRO A 149 -5.20 -23.30 1.30
CA PRO A 149 -5.84 -23.77 2.53
C PRO A 149 -5.00 -23.55 3.80
N GLN A 150 -3.68 -23.46 3.70
CA GLN A 150 -2.81 -23.14 4.82
C GLN A 150 -3.03 -21.74 5.37
N LEU A 151 -3.59 -20.82 4.57
CA LEU A 151 -3.80 -19.43 4.94
C LEU A 151 -5.16 -19.16 5.60
N ASP A 152 -6.09 -20.09 5.56
CA ASP A 152 -7.49 -19.86 5.98
C ASP A 152 -7.58 -19.38 7.45
N THR A 153 -6.89 -20.07 8.37
CA THR A 153 -6.81 -19.65 9.78
C THR A 153 -6.11 -18.29 9.93
N SER A 154 -5.05 -18.03 9.14
CA SER A 154 -4.34 -16.75 9.17
C SER A 154 -5.24 -15.60 8.74
N TRP A 155 -6.00 -15.76 7.67
CA TRP A 155 -6.99 -14.77 7.24
C TRP A 155 -8.05 -14.52 8.30
N GLN A 156 -8.54 -15.57 8.95
CA GLN A 156 -9.51 -15.46 10.04
C GLN A 156 -8.95 -14.67 11.22
N LEU A 157 -7.70 -14.92 11.66
CA LEU A 157 -7.04 -14.18 12.74
C LEU A 157 -6.88 -12.70 12.39
N ILE A 158 -6.45 -12.39 11.16
CA ILE A 158 -6.29 -11.02 10.67
C ILE A 158 -7.63 -10.30 10.62
N ALA A 159 -8.68 -10.97 10.13
CA ALA A 159 -10.04 -10.44 10.07
C ALA A 159 -10.60 -10.13 11.47
N GLN A 160 -10.42 -11.04 12.45
CA GLN A 160 -10.84 -10.84 13.84
C GLN A 160 -10.10 -9.65 14.48
N ALA A 161 -8.81 -9.50 14.20
CA ALA A 161 -8.03 -8.36 14.67
C ALA A 161 -8.35 -7.05 13.92
N ARG A 162 -9.15 -7.11 12.84
CA ARG A 162 -9.44 -6.00 11.93
C ARG A 162 -8.18 -5.27 11.44
N THR A 163 -7.08 -6.00 11.33
CA THR A 163 -5.81 -5.45 10.87
C THR A 163 -5.82 -5.39 9.34
N PRO A 164 -5.65 -4.22 8.70
CA PRO A 164 -5.72 -4.10 7.25
C PRO A 164 -4.58 -4.85 6.57
N VAL A 165 -4.86 -5.41 5.41
CA VAL A 165 -3.89 -6.06 4.53
C VAL A 165 -3.78 -5.29 3.23
N VAL A 166 -2.63 -4.70 2.94
CA VAL A 166 -2.31 -4.19 1.61
C VAL A 166 -1.94 -5.38 0.74
N ILE A 167 -2.74 -5.65 -0.27
CA ILE A 167 -2.56 -6.80 -1.16
C ILE A 167 -2.30 -6.34 -2.60
N HIS A 168 -1.14 -6.72 -3.15
CA HIS A 168 -0.86 -6.58 -4.57
C HIS A 168 -1.39 -7.81 -5.29
N CYS A 169 -2.53 -7.68 -5.92
CA CYS A 169 -3.29 -8.76 -6.55
C CYS A 169 -3.74 -8.46 -7.98
N GLY A 170 -3.70 -7.21 -8.44
CA GLY A 170 -3.89 -6.88 -9.84
C GLY A 170 -2.83 -7.53 -10.73
N SER A 171 -3.12 -7.75 -12.01
CA SER A 171 -2.22 -8.43 -12.93
C SER A 171 -1.15 -7.50 -13.54
N GLY A 172 -1.16 -6.22 -13.25
CA GLY A 172 -0.12 -5.29 -13.70
C GLY A 172 1.13 -5.27 -12.80
N PRO A 173 2.30 -4.92 -13.36
CA PRO A 173 2.62 -4.81 -14.78
C PRO A 173 2.80 -6.16 -15.49
N HIS A 174 2.89 -7.25 -14.75
CA HIS A 174 2.99 -8.63 -15.26
C HIS A 174 2.09 -9.53 -14.43
N GLY A 175 1.13 -10.17 -15.07
CA GLY A 175 0.25 -11.11 -14.41
C GLY A 175 0.96 -12.38 -13.95
N GLY A 176 0.42 -13.04 -12.93
CA GLY A 176 0.80 -14.34 -12.43
C GLY A 176 -0.42 -15.26 -12.38
N GLU A 177 -0.17 -16.54 -12.09
CA GLU A 177 -1.23 -17.57 -12.03
C GLU A 177 -2.38 -17.20 -11.06
N TYR A 178 -2.09 -16.48 -9.98
CA TYR A 178 -3.02 -16.18 -8.91
C TYR A 178 -3.43 -14.70 -8.84
N THR A 179 -3.01 -13.89 -9.83
CA THR A 179 -3.39 -12.47 -9.91
C THR A 179 -4.75 -12.30 -10.57
N GLY A 180 -5.37 -11.16 -10.37
CA GLY A 180 -6.69 -10.83 -10.90
C GLY A 180 -7.77 -10.77 -9.82
N PRO A 181 -8.99 -10.34 -10.16
CA PRO A 181 -10.05 -10.09 -9.19
C PRO A 181 -10.68 -11.37 -8.63
N GLU A 182 -10.76 -12.46 -9.41
CA GLU A 182 -11.51 -13.65 -9.02
C GLU A 182 -11.05 -14.28 -7.68
N PRO A 183 -9.72 -14.51 -7.44
CA PRO A 183 -9.28 -15.07 -6.16
C PRO A 183 -9.55 -14.14 -4.99
N ILE A 184 -9.60 -12.82 -5.23
CA ILE A 184 -9.83 -11.82 -4.18
C ILE A 184 -11.33 -11.72 -3.85
N VAL A 185 -12.20 -11.81 -4.85
CA VAL A 185 -13.64 -11.88 -4.62
C VAL A 185 -13.97 -13.09 -3.74
N GLU A 186 -13.43 -14.27 -4.08
CA GLU A 186 -13.64 -15.49 -3.27
C GLU A 186 -13.04 -15.35 -1.86
N LEU A 187 -11.87 -14.73 -1.72
CA LEU A 187 -11.26 -14.46 -0.41
C LEU A 187 -12.18 -13.59 0.47
N VAL A 188 -12.75 -12.53 -0.09
CA VAL A 188 -13.69 -11.62 0.61
C VAL A 188 -14.98 -12.32 0.97
N GLU A 189 -15.49 -13.20 0.10
CA GLU A 189 -16.68 -14.01 0.38
C GLU A 189 -16.46 -14.98 1.54
N ARG A 190 -15.28 -15.61 1.62
CA ARG A 190 -14.88 -16.50 2.73
C ARG A 190 -14.63 -15.75 4.05
N HIS A 191 -14.08 -14.54 3.96
CA HIS A 191 -13.67 -13.72 5.11
C HIS A 191 -14.25 -12.29 5.02
N PRO A 192 -15.57 -12.09 5.17
CA PRO A 192 -16.22 -10.79 4.92
C PRO A 192 -15.80 -9.68 5.90
N ASP A 193 -15.24 -10.03 7.04
CA ASP A 193 -14.69 -9.07 8.03
C ASP A 193 -13.25 -8.67 7.75
N LEU A 194 -12.58 -9.30 6.78
CA LEU A 194 -11.21 -8.99 6.40
C LEU A 194 -11.13 -7.60 5.80
N VAL A 195 -10.26 -6.75 6.35
CA VAL A 195 -10.02 -5.40 5.84
C VAL A 195 -8.92 -5.47 4.78
N LEU A 196 -9.28 -5.31 3.52
CA LEU A 196 -8.33 -5.32 2.39
C LEU A 196 -8.11 -3.91 1.85
N VAL A 197 -6.86 -3.61 1.53
CA VAL A 197 -6.45 -2.44 0.73
C VAL A 197 -5.82 -2.98 -0.55
N ILE A 198 -6.55 -2.87 -1.65
CA ILE A 198 -6.08 -3.33 -2.97
C ILE A 198 -5.04 -2.35 -3.48
N ALA A 199 -3.81 -2.83 -3.63
CA ALA A 199 -2.70 -2.02 -4.10
C ALA A 199 -2.92 -1.56 -5.55
N HIS A 200 -2.44 -0.33 -5.87
CA HIS A 200 -2.51 0.24 -7.23
C HIS A 200 -3.94 0.29 -7.81
N MET A 201 -4.97 0.41 -6.94
CA MET A 201 -6.38 0.31 -7.34
C MET A 201 -6.72 -0.97 -8.13
N GLY A 202 -5.88 -2.00 -8.03
CA GLY A 202 -6.05 -3.27 -8.73
C GLY A 202 -5.63 -3.25 -10.19
N MET A 203 -4.80 -2.29 -10.61
CA MET A 203 -4.31 -2.13 -11.99
C MET A 203 -3.87 -3.46 -12.64
N PRO A 204 -4.28 -3.75 -13.88
CA PRO A 204 -5.15 -2.94 -14.76
C PRO A 204 -6.66 -3.23 -14.59
N GLU A 205 -7.08 -4.14 -13.71
CA GLU A 205 -8.47 -4.55 -13.51
C GLU A 205 -9.22 -3.54 -12.60
N TYR A 206 -9.14 -2.25 -12.97
CA TYR A 206 -9.67 -1.12 -12.18
C TYR A 206 -11.16 -1.26 -11.86
N ASP A 207 -11.98 -1.61 -12.86
CA ASP A 207 -13.43 -1.66 -12.73
C ASP A 207 -13.89 -2.82 -11.83
N GLU A 208 -13.28 -3.98 -11.97
CA GLU A 208 -13.60 -5.17 -11.19
C GLU A 208 -13.28 -4.95 -9.71
N PHE A 209 -12.11 -4.37 -9.40
CA PHE A 209 -11.74 -4.04 -8.02
C PHE A 209 -12.55 -2.87 -7.45
N ALA A 210 -12.94 -1.89 -8.26
CA ALA A 210 -13.87 -0.86 -7.85
C ALA A 210 -15.26 -1.45 -7.54
N GLN A 211 -15.74 -2.38 -8.36
CA GLN A 211 -16.99 -3.08 -8.09
C GLN A 211 -16.92 -3.87 -6.77
N LEU A 212 -15.81 -4.57 -6.50
CA LEU A 212 -15.59 -5.25 -5.24
C LEU A 212 -15.62 -4.27 -4.06
N ALA A 213 -14.95 -3.11 -4.19
CA ALA A 213 -14.94 -2.08 -3.15
C ALA A 213 -16.34 -1.47 -2.89
N ARG A 214 -17.21 -1.38 -3.91
CA ARG A 214 -18.61 -0.98 -3.75
C ARG A 214 -19.44 -2.00 -2.96
N GLN A 215 -19.21 -3.28 -3.24
CA GLN A 215 -20.01 -4.37 -2.68
C GLN A 215 -19.56 -4.79 -1.28
N ALA A 216 -18.26 -4.72 -1.01
CA ALA A 216 -17.67 -5.15 0.24
C ALA A 216 -17.29 -3.95 1.13
N PRO A 217 -17.89 -3.83 2.34
CA PRO A 217 -17.68 -2.67 3.22
C PRO A 217 -16.23 -2.52 3.69
N ASN A 218 -15.49 -3.62 3.78
CA ASN A 218 -14.13 -3.67 4.31
C ASN A 218 -13.04 -3.68 3.21
N VAL A 219 -13.40 -3.48 1.92
CA VAL A 219 -12.44 -3.38 0.82
C VAL A 219 -12.19 -1.92 0.49
N TYR A 220 -10.91 -1.56 0.38
CA TYR A 220 -10.35 -0.24 0.07
C TYR A 220 -9.39 -0.36 -1.11
N LEU A 221 -9.06 0.78 -1.73
CA LEU A 221 -8.13 0.88 -2.86
C LEU A 221 -7.01 1.85 -2.49
N ASP A 222 -5.76 1.58 -2.84
CA ASP A 222 -4.69 2.57 -2.68
C ASP A 222 -4.27 3.20 -4.00
N THR A 223 -3.78 4.43 -3.92
CA THR A 223 -3.45 5.27 -5.08
C THR A 223 -2.07 5.00 -5.65
N THR A 224 -1.35 4.02 -5.12
CA THR A 224 0.06 3.78 -5.46
C THR A 224 0.29 3.79 -6.97
N MET A 225 1.09 4.73 -7.45
CA MET A 225 1.50 4.92 -8.85
C MET A 225 0.37 5.24 -9.86
N VAL A 226 -0.91 5.10 -9.48
CA VAL A 226 -2.05 5.27 -10.37
C VAL A 226 -2.17 6.73 -10.83
N GLY A 227 -2.41 6.93 -12.12
CA GLY A 227 -2.57 8.24 -12.74
C GLY A 227 -1.27 9.02 -12.96
N THR A 228 -0.11 8.43 -12.63
CA THR A 228 1.18 9.05 -12.93
C THR A 228 1.56 8.90 -14.40
N ASP A 229 2.26 9.88 -14.94
CA ASP A 229 2.73 9.86 -16.33
C ASP A 229 3.61 8.63 -16.61
N PHE A 230 4.43 8.24 -15.63
CA PHE A 230 5.30 7.08 -15.77
C PHE A 230 4.51 5.79 -16.03
N ILE A 231 3.45 5.56 -15.27
CA ILE A 231 2.58 4.38 -15.47
C ILE A 231 1.82 4.50 -16.77
N GLY A 232 1.23 5.66 -17.06
CA GLY A 232 0.47 5.87 -18.29
C GLY A 232 1.27 5.62 -19.56
N GLN A 233 2.54 6.04 -19.57
CA GLN A 233 3.43 5.90 -20.73
C GLN A 233 4.00 4.48 -20.90
N ASN A 234 4.18 3.74 -19.83
CA ASN A 234 4.91 2.47 -19.85
C ASN A 234 4.03 1.23 -19.66
N PHE A 235 2.89 1.36 -18.98
CA PHE A 235 2.06 0.20 -18.58
C PHE A 235 0.57 0.38 -18.86
N GLY A 236 0.17 1.51 -19.43
CA GLY A 236 -1.21 1.84 -19.75
C GLY A 236 -1.78 2.88 -18.79
N ALA A 237 -2.48 3.85 -19.36
CA ALA A 237 -3.15 4.88 -18.58
C ALA A 237 -4.40 4.33 -17.88
N MET A 238 -4.72 4.89 -16.72
CA MET A 238 -6.01 4.68 -16.09
C MET A 238 -7.13 5.18 -17.04
N PRO A 239 -8.25 4.44 -17.19
CA PRO A 239 -9.38 4.87 -18.02
C PRO A 239 -9.90 6.24 -17.58
N GLU A 240 -10.23 7.12 -18.56
CA GLU A 240 -10.72 8.48 -18.25
C GLU A 240 -12.04 8.48 -17.47
N ASP A 241 -12.92 7.55 -17.74
CA ASP A 241 -14.21 7.37 -17.07
C ASP A 241 -14.07 6.82 -15.64
N TYR A 242 -12.89 6.29 -15.27
CA TYR A 242 -12.62 5.85 -13.91
C TYR A 242 -12.60 7.00 -12.89
N LEU A 243 -12.46 8.26 -13.34
CA LEU A 243 -12.52 9.42 -12.44
C LEU A 243 -13.88 9.57 -11.74
N ASP A 244 -14.98 9.23 -12.41
CA ASP A 244 -16.31 9.22 -11.80
C ASP A 244 -16.39 8.14 -10.71
N THR A 245 -15.81 6.98 -10.95
CA THR A 245 -15.66 5.90 -9.97
C THR A 245 -14.80 6.32 -8.78
N ALA A 246 -13.68 6.99 -9.02
CA ALA A 246 -12.82 7.50 -7.95
C ALA A 246 -13.51 8.60 -7.11
N ALA A 247 -14.37 9.42 -7.71
CA ALA A 247 -15.19 10.39 -7.01
C ALA A 247 -16.24 9.71 -6.11
N GLU A 248 -16.94 8.70 -6.66
CA GLU A 248 -17.94 7.89 -5.93
C GLU A 248 -17.32 7.16 -4.74
N LEU A 249 -16.18 6.52 -4.95
CA LEU A 249 -15.46 5.72 -3.94
C LEU A 249 -14.56 6.56 -3.03
N LYS A 250 -14.75 7.87 -2.95
CA LYS A 250 -13.90 8.78 -2.16
C LYS A 250 -13.55 8.24 -0.76
N ASP A 251 -14.51 7.65 -0.06
CA ASP A 251 -14.32 7.17 1.31
C ASP A 251 -13.68 5.76 1.39
N LYS A 252 -13.40 5.15 0.24
CA LYS A 252 -12.75 3.85 0.08
C LYS A 252 -11.32 3.94 -0.46
N ILE A 253 -10.86 5.12 -0.83
CA ILE A 253 -9.53 5.32 -1.40
C ILE A 253 -8.58 5.87 -0.34
N VAL A 254 -7.37 5.31 -0.25
CA VAL A 254 -6.31 5.73 0.67
C VAL A 254 -5.03 6.04 -0.10
N LEU A 255 -4.19 6.91 0.46
CA LEU A 255 -2.88 7.20 -0.13
C LEU A 255 -1.95 6.00 0.01
N GLY A 256 -1.34 5.64 -1.10
CA GLY A 256 -0.15 4.83 -1.24
C GLY A 256 0.76 5.43 -2.31
N THR A 257 2.09 5.26 -2.18
CA THR A 257 3.06 5.84 -3.13
C THR A 257 4.08 4.85 -3.68
N ASP A 258 4.34 3.73 -3.03
CA ASP A 258 5.45 2.81 -3.30
C ASP A 258 6.84 3.38 -2.97
N PHE A 259 6.89 4.51 -2.22
CA PHE A 259 8.16 5.02 -1.74
C PHE A 259 8.94 3.91 -1.01
N PRO A 260 10.24 3.74 -1.22
CA PRO A 260 11.17 4.59 -1.97
C PRO A 260 11.43 4.12 -3.41
N THR A 261 10.78 3.04 -3.86
CA THR A 261 11.14 2.34 -5.10
C THR A 261 10.44 2.94 -6.32
N ILE A 262 10.09 4.22 -6.27
CA ILE A 262 9.44 4.98 -7.34
C ILE A 262 10.46 5.64 -8.28
N PRO A 263 10.15 5.74 -9.59
CA PRO A 263 11.05 6.32 -10.58
C PRO A 263 10.90 7.84 -10.76
N TYR A 264 10.21 8.51 -9.84
CA TYR A 264 9.89 9.94 -9.87
C TYR A 264 9.89 10.52 -8.43
N SER A 265 9.77 11.86 -8.31
CA SER A 265 9.63 12.54 -7.01
C SER A 265 8.30 12.19 -6.33
N TYR A 266 8.26 12.17 -5.02
CA TYR A 266 7.04 11.92 -4.25
C TYR A 266 5.90 12.90 -4.61
N SER A 267 6.26 14.15 -4.90
CA SER A 267 5.33 15.19 -5.37
C SER A 267 4.57 14.78 -6.62
N HIS A 268 5.18 14.02 -7.52
CA HIS A 268 4.53 13.60 -8.78
C HIS A 268 3.28 12.74 -8.55
N GLN A 269 3.27 11.88 -7.51
CA GLN A 269 2.05 11.15 -7.13
C GLN A 269 0.96 12.11 -6.64
N LEU A 270 1.30 13.11 -5.83
CA LEU A 270 0.32 14.08 -5.34
C LEU A 270 -0.18 15.02 -6.44
N GLU A 271 0.70 15.40 -7.35
CA GLU A 271 0.36 16.17 -8.55
C GLU A 271 -0.62 15.39 -9.43
N ALA A 272 -0.34 14.12 -9.71
CA ALA A 272 -1.24 13.25 -10.48
C ALA A 272 -2.64 13.19 -9.85
N LEU A 273 -2.73 12.93 -8.54
CA LEU A 273 -4.01 12.89 -7.83
C LEU A 273 -4.74 14.24 -7.83
N HIS A 274 -4.00 15.36 -7.70
CA HIS A 274 -4.59 16.70 -7.79
C HIS A 274 -5.18 16.97 -9.17
N ASN A 275 -4.47 16.56 -10.22
CA ASN A 275 -4.86 16.75 -11.63
C ASN A 275 -6.08 15.91 -12.04
N TRP A 276 -6.49 14.92 -11.23
CA TRP A 276 -7.80 14.27 -11.40
C TRP A 276 -8.98 15.22 -11.24
N GLY A 277 -8.77 16.39 -10.62
CA GLY A 277 -9.80 17.44 -10.53
C GLY A 277 -10.94 17.15 -9.56
N LEU A 278 -10.83 16.13 -8.70
CA LEU A 278 -11.87 15.69 -7.77
C LEU A 278 -12.03 16.63 -6.54
N GLY A 279 -11.18 17.64 -6.45
CA GLY A 279 -11.30 18.73 -5.48
C GLY A 279 -10.65 18.44 -4.13
N ALA A 280 -10.60 19.54 -3.31
CA ALA A 280 -9.86 19.51 -2.05
C ALA A 280 -10.45 18.56 -0.99
N ASP A 281 -11.77 18.33 -0.99
CA ASP A 281 -12.41 17.38 -0.07
C ASP A 281 -12.01 15.95 -0.34
N TRP A 282 -11.92 15.58 -1.62
CA TRP A 282 -11.41 14.28 -2.04
C TRP A 282 -9.96 14.10 -1.60
N MET A 283 -9.10 15.08 -1.87
CA MET A 283 -7.70 15.06 -1.45
C MET A 283 -7.55 14.90 0.07
N ARG A 284 -8.35 15.64 0.86
CA ARG A 284 -8.36 15.50 2.34
C ARG A 284 -8.74 14.10 2.79
N SER A 285 -9.75 13.51 2.15
CA SER A 285 -10.18 12.15 2.47
C SER A 285 -9.08 11.15 2.22
N VAL A 286 -8.48 11.17 1.03
CA VAL A 286 -7.46 10.20 0.59
C VAL A 286 -6.14 10.36 1.34
N LEU A 287 -5.68 11.60 1.53
CA LEU A 287 -4.38 11.85 2.14
C LEU A 287 -4.37 11.71 3.67
N TRP A 288 -5.52 11.86 4.32
CA TRP A 288 -5.57 11.91 5.79
C TRP A 288 -6.74 11.16 6.42
N HIS A 289 -7.99 11.47 6.05
CA HIS A 289 -9.14 11.00 6.83
C HIS A 289 -9.34 9.48 6.70
N ASN A 290 -9.27 8.94 5.51
CA ASN A 290 -9.47 7.51 5.28
C ASN A 290 -8.35 6.64 5.89
N PRO A 291 -7.05 6.91 5.62
CA PRO A 291 -5.99 6.11 6.24
C PRO A 291 -5.95 6.26 7.76
N ARG A 292 -6.32 7.44 8.31
CA ARG A 292 -6.46 7.63 9.75
C ARG A 292 -7.58 6.76 10.33
N ARG A 293 -8.72 6.66 9.65
CA ARG A 293 -9.85 5.82 10.07
C ARG A 293 -9.45 4.36 10.13
N LEU A 294 -8.84 3.83 9.06
CA LEU A 294 -8.35 2.44 9.03
C LEU A 294 -7.41 2.12 10.19
N ARG A 295 -6.52 3.03 10.55
CA ARG A 295 -5.62 2.86 11.71
C ARG A 295 -6.34 2.93 13.05
N ALA A 296 -7.38 3.72 13.18
CA ALA A 296 -8.16 3.84 14.41
C ALA A 296 -8.96 2.57 14.71
N ASP A 297 -9.51 1.93 13.67
CA ASP A 297 -10.29 0.69 13.79
C ASP A 297 -9.45 -0.46 14.36
N VAL A 298 -8.16 -0.56 13.99
CA VAL A 298 -7.21 -1.53 14.58
C VAL A 298 -7.05 -1.32 16.08
N LYS A 299 -6.94 -0.08 16.54
CA LYS A 299 -6.76 0.24 17.98
C LYS A 299 -8.00 -0.09 18.81
N VAL A 300 -9.20 0.19 18.27
CA VAL A 300 -10.47 -0.09 18.96
C VAL A 300 -10.68 -1.60 19.10
N SER A 301 -10.40 -2.37 18.06
CA SER A 301 -10.53 -3.83 18.09
C SER A 301 -9.64 -4.47 19.17
N ARG A 302 -8.43 -3.95 19.38
CA ARG A 302 -7.52 -4.46 20.43
C ARG A 302 -7.98 -4.11 21.84
N ALA A 303 -8.48 -2.90 22.07
CA ALA A 303 -9.02 -2.49 23.37
C ALA A 303 -10.29 -3.23 23.78
N ALA A 304 -11.00 -3.82 22.83
CA ALA A 304 -12.18 -4.66 23.09
C ALA A 304 -11.85 -6.14 23.35
N ALA A 305 -10.61 -6.56 23.09
CA ALA A 305 -10.12 -7.92 23.29
C ALA A 305 -9.33 -8.12 24.61
N GLU A 306 -8.99 -7.01 25.30
CA GLU A 306 -8.44 -6.98 26.66
C GLU A 306 -9.57 -6.85 27.71
#